data_a735856864d2f71ab18b55920e2c480c
#
_entry.id   a735856864d2f71ab18b55920e2c480c
#
_cell.length_a   1.000
_cell.length_b   1.000
_cell.length_c   1.000
_cell.angle_alpha   90.00
_cell.angle_beta   90.00
_cell.angle_gamma   90.00
#
_symmetry.space_group_name_H-M   'P 1'
#
loop_
_entity.id
_entity.type
_entity.pdbx_description
1 polymer ?
#
loop_
_entity_poly.entity_id
_entity_poly.type
_entity_poly.pdbx_seq_one_letter_code
_entity_poly.pdbx_strand_id
1 'polypeptide(L)'
;MANKNSNLPVIIVMFALFFMIAFVTNLAGSMGVVVTNQFGASKAMSQLGTLANFIAYACMGIPAGIILKRKGYKFTSLLAVIVGLVGVGIQFLSGYVESFGVYVLGAFIAGFSMCMLNIVVNPMLNTLGGGGNRGNQLIQWGGSCNSIGATIAPILVGWLVGGSIQDATVAKAAPVMIIAMAIFAIAFVVILLTNIPEPHMETAEEKAARLAGNVQKDKHSPLSFRHFLLGAIAIFFYVGIEVGIPNTANVFYSNIDWVGPALAGTMIGGYWLCMLIGRLCGASIGAKVSSKQMLLYTAAVAIIFLLCVIFIPETAKITLFGKTLPVGLVFILLCGLCTSVMWGAIFNLAVEGLGKYTAPASGIFMTLVCGGGIIPFVQNLIADKVGSVQSYWLLIACLAYLVYYAVSGSKNVNKDIPVE
;
A
#
# COMPACT_ATOMS: atom_id res chain seq x y z
N MET A 1 -12.04 -23.52 24.47
CA MET A 1 -11.12 -23.77 23.35
C MET A 1 -11.88 -23.57 22.05
N ALA A 2 -11.81 -22.41 21.43
CA ALA A 2 -12.47 -22.14 20.17
C ALA A 2 -11.87 -23.05 19.07
N ASN A 3 -12.74 -23.68 18.33
CA ASN A 3 -12.43 -24.70 17.33
C ASN A 3 -11.49 -24.12 16.26
N LYS A 4 -10.22 -24.52 16.30
CA LYS A 4 -9.12 -24.02 15.43
C LYS A 4 -9.42 -24.14 13.93
N ASN A 5 -10.34 -25.02 13.54
CA ASN A 5 -10.73 -25.26 12.14
C ASN A 5 -11.82 -24.31 11.62
N SER A 6 -12.51 -23.56 12.50
CA SER A 6 -13.61 -22.68 12.07
C SER A 6 -13.13 -21.35 11.49
N ASN A 7 -11.90 -20.92 11.79
CA ASN A 7 -11.36 -19.63 11.36
C ASN A 7 -10.63 -19.69 10.01
N LEU A 8 -10.28 -20.88 9.51
CA LEU A 8 -9.51 -21.05 8.28
C LEU A 8 -10.17 -20.42 7.03
N PRO A 9 -11.50 -20.60 6.80
CA PRO A 9 -12.14 -19.94 5.68
C PRO A 9 -12.04 -18.42 5.71
N VAL A 10 -12.19 -17.83 6.90
CA VAL A 10 -12.10 -16.36 7.10
C VAL A 10 -10.67 -15.88 6.81
N ILE A 11 -9.66 -16.61 7.29
CA ILE A 11 -8.25 -16.29 7.04
C ILE A 11 -7.95 -16.31 5.53
N ILE A 12 -8.44 -17.33 4.80
CA ILE A 12 -8.28 -17.44 3.34
C ILE A 12 -8.94 -16.25 2.63
N VAL A 13 -10.15 -15.87 3.05
CA VAL A 13 -10.84 -14.68 2.51
C VAL A 13 -10.00 -13.42 2.76
N MET A 14 -9.48 -13.22 3.97
CA MET A 14 -8.64 -12.06 4.27
C MET A 14 -7.36 -12.03 3.43
N PHE A 15 -6.73 -13.18 3.17
CA PHE A 15 -5.57 -13.27 2.28
C PHE A 15 -5.92 -12.94 0.82
N ALA A 16 -7.07 -13.42 0.33
CA ALA A 16 -7.56 -13.07 -1.00
C ALA A 16 -7.85 -11.56 -1.13
N LEU A 17 -8.40 -10.94 -0.08
CA LEU A 17 -8.62 -9.49 -0.04
C LEU A 17 -7.29 -8.72 -0.03
N PHE A 18 -6.26 -9.20 0.67
CA PHE A 18 -4.92 -8.60 0.62
C PHE A 18 -4.31 -8.66 -0.78
N PHE A 19 -4.45 -9.79 -1.48
CA PHE A 19 -4.05 -9.91 -2.88
C PHE A 19 -4.78 -8.89 -3.75
N MET A 20 -6.09 -8.79 -3.62
CA MET A 20 -6.94 -7.88 -4.40
C MET A 20 -6.57 -6.42 -4.18
N ILE A 21 -6.34 -6.01 -2.92
CA ILE A 21 -5.90 -4.64 -2.58
C ILE A 21 -4.67 -4.27 -3.39
N ALA A 22 -3.64 -5.11 -3.37
CA ALA A 22 -2.38 -4.82 -4.04
C ALA A 22 -2.49 -4.90 -5.56
N PHE A 23 -3.25 -5.84 -6.08
CA PHE A 23 -3.48 -5.97 -7.51
C PHE A 23 -4.11 -4.70 -8.08
N VAL A 24 -5.19 -4.19 -7.46
CA VAL A 24 -5.90 -2.99 -7.91
C VAL A 24 -5.08 -1.71 -7.69
N THR A 25 -4.41 -1.59 -6.54
CA THR A 25 -3.54 -0.43 -6.27
C THR A 25 -2.39 -0.33 -7.28
N ASN A 26 -1.74 -1.46 -7.59
CA ASN A 26 -0.62 -1.49 -8.52
C ASN A 26 -1.08 -1.44 -9.99
N LEU A 27 -2.32 -1.80 -10.29
CA LEU A 27 -2.92 -1.55 -11.60
C LEU A 27 -2.92 -0.04 -11.88
N ALA A 28 -3.38 0.80 -10.95
CA ALA A 28 -3.38 2.25 -11.12
C ALA A 28 -1.97 2.82 -11.38
N GLY A 29 -0.94 2.32 -10.68
CA GLY A 29 0.45 2.72 -10.91
C GLY A 29 0.99 2.26 -12.28
N SER A 30 0.66 1.05 -12.69
CA SER A 30 1.10 0.48 -13.98
C SER A 30 0.44 1.16 -15.18
N MET A 31 -0.76 1.69 -15.00
CA MET A 31 -1.47 2.47 -16.02
C MET A 31 -0.80 3.82 -16.33
N GLY A 32 0.17 4.26 -15.54
CA GLY A 32 0.89 5.51 -15.79
C GLY A 32 1.49 5.58 -17.21
N VAL A 33 2.04 4.49 -17.73
CA VAL A 33 2.57 4.40 -19.10
C VAL A 33 1.45 4.58 -20.14
N VAL A 34 0.31 3.92 -19.92
CA VAL A 34 -0.87 3.98 -20.79
C VAL A 34 -1.43 5.40 -20.84
N VAL A 35 -1.54 6.04 -19.68
CA VAL A 35 -2.03 7.42 -19.52
C VAL A 35 -1.11 8.42 -20.21
N THR A 36 0.22 8.26 -20.07
CA THR A 36 1.19 9.12 -20.75
C THR A 36 1.05 9.05 -22.25
N ASN A 37 0.87 7.86 -22.82
CA ASN A 37 0.74 7.67 -24.25
C ASN A 37 -0.61 8.14 -24.78
N GLN A 38 -1.70 7.64 -24.23
CA GLN A 38 -3.05 7.90 -24.78
C GLN A 38 -3.52 9.35 -24.60
N PHE A 39 -3.15 9.98 -23.47
CA PHE A 39 -3.61 11.33 -23.11
C PHE A 39 -2.51 12.39 -23.19
N GLY A 40 -1.30 12.04 -23.65
CA GLY A 40 -0.17 12.99 -23.74
C GLY A 40 0.23 13.56 -22.38
N ALA A 41 0.07 12.79 -21.29
CA ALA A 41 0.29 13.25 -19.94
C ALA A 41 1.79 13.41 -19.61
N SER A 42 2.17 14.44 -18.83
CA SER A 42 3.51 14.59 -18.27
C SER A 42 3.80 13.47 -17.26
N LYS A 43 5.06 13.33 -16.82
CA LYS A 43 5.45 12.37 -15.77
C LYS A 43 4.64 12.56 -14.49
N ALA A 44 4.43 13.80 -14.06
CA ALA A 44 3.61 14.12 -12.91
C ALA A 44 2.13 13.75 -13.14
N MET A 45 1.58 14.08 -14.30
CA MET A 45 0.19 13.72 -14.64
C MET A 45 -0.01 12.20 -14.72
N SER A 46 1.00 11.43 -15.14
CA SER A 46 0.91 9.97 -15.17
C SER A 46 0.68 9.35 -13.78
N GLN A 47 1.06 10.07 -12.72
CA GLN A 47 0.86 9.65 -11.34
C GLN A 47 -0.50 10.07 -10.74
N LEU A 48 -1.33 10.84 -11.47
CA LEU A 48 -2.61 11.33 -10.94
C LEU A 48 -3.60 10.20 -10.61
N GLY A 49 -3.55 9.07 -11.33
CA GLY A 49 -4.33 7.88 -10.97
C GLY A 49 -3.91 7.31 -9.60
N THR A 50 -2.61 7.16 -9.39
CA THR A 50 -2.04 6.74 -8.11
C THR A 50 -2.33 7.75 -7.01
N LEU A 51 -2.14 9.04 -7.28
CA LEU A 51 -2.44 10.12 -6.34
C LEU A 51 -3.91 10.09 -5.91
N ALA A 52 -4.84 10.01 -6.86
CA ALA A 52 -6.27 9.95 -6.59
C ALA A 52 -6.65 8.73 -5.73
N ASN A 53 -6.09 7.56 -6.06
CA ASN A 53 -6.29 6.33 -5.29
C ASN A 53 -5.86 6.50 -3.83
N PHE A 54 -4.69 7.09 -3.58
CA PHE A 54 -4.18 7.30 -2.24
C PHE A 54 -4.79 8.50 -1.50
N ILE A 55 -5.22 9.57 -2.19
CA ILE A 55 -5.97 10.67 -1.57
C ILE A 55 -7.32 10.16 -1.03
N ALA A 56 -7.89 9.14 -1.66
CA ALA A 56 -9.09 8.48 -1.16
C ALA A 56 -8.88 7.91 0.27
N TYR A 57 -7.68 7.46 0.63
CA TYR A 57 -7.38 7.04 2.00
C TYR A 57 -7.48 8.19 3.00
N ALA A 58 -7.03 9.39 2.62
CA ALA A 58 -7.17 10.57 3.46
C ALA A 58 -8.64 10.92 3.74
N CYS A 59 -9.50 10.76 2.73
CA CYS A 59 -10.93 11.03 2.84
C CYS A 59 -11.68 9.92 3.59
N MET A 60 -11.31 8.65 3.36
CA MET A 60 -12.10 7.49 3.79
C MET A 60 -11.59 6.81 5.06
N GLY A 61 -10.34 7.07 5.50
CA GLY A 61 -9.75 6.38 6.66
C GLY A 61 -10.59 6.47 7.93
N ILE A 62 -10.95 7.68 8.36
CA ILE A 62 -11.80 7.87 9.53
C ILE A 62 -13.26 7.41 9.29
N PRO A 63 -13.95 7.79 8.18
CA PRO A 63 -15.29 7.28 7.88
C PRO A 63 -15.37 5.75 7.82
N ALA A 64 -14.40 5.08 7.21
CA ALA A 64 -14.38 3.62 7.14
C ALA A 64 -14.24 2.96 8.51
N GLY A 65 -13.42 3.53 9.41
CA GLY A 65 -13.32 3.08 10.80
C GLY A 65 -14.66 3.21 11.56
N ILE A 66 -15.41 4.29 11.31
CA ILE A 66 -16.75 4.49 11.87
C ILE A 66 -17.75 3.47 11.30
N ILE A 67 -17.71 3.22 9.98
CA ILE A 67 -18.56 2.21 9.33
C ILE A 67 -18.25 0.83 9.91
N LEU A 68 -16.98 0.47 10.04
CA LEU A 68 -16.54 -0.80 10.62
C LEU A 68 -17.09 -0.99 12.04
N LYS A 69 -16.91 0.01 12.91
CA LYS A 69 -17.39 -0.06 14.30
C LYS A 69 -18.92 -0.20 14.37
N ARG A 70 -19.67 0.52 13.51
CA ARG A 70 -21.15 0.55 13.56
C ARG A 70 -21.83 -0.59 12.81
N LYS A 71 -21.26 -1.07 11.72
CA LYS A 71 -21.88 -2.03 10.79
C LYS A 71 -21.15 -3.37 10.71
N GLY A 72 -19.94 -3.44 11.27
CA GLY A 72 -19.14 -4.66 11.33
C GLY A 72 -18.28 -4.91 10.11
N TYR A 73 -17.49 -5.97 10.20
CA TYR A 73 -16.49 -6.37 9.20
C TYR A 73 -17.11 -6.86 7.91
N LYS A 74 -18.15 -7.71 8.00
CA LYS A 74 -18.83 -8.29 6.83
C LYS A 74 -19.45 -7.20 5.96
N PHE A 75 -20.23 -6.30 6.57
CA PHE A 75 -20.85 -5.19 5.85
C PHE A 75 -19.82 -4.28 5.20
N THR A 76 -18.77 -3.89 5.94
CA THR A 76 -17.71 -3.01 5.43
C THR A 76 -16.98 -3.65 4.27
N SER A 77 -16.71 -4.96 4.32
CA SER A 77 -16.09 -5.70 3.21
C SER A 77 -16.97 -5.73 1.96
N LEU A 78 -18.26 -6.03 2.10
CA LEU A 78 -19.20 -6.06 0.97
C LEU A 78 -19.34 -4.68 0.33
N LEU A 79 -19.46 -3.62 1.13
CA LEU A 79 -19.51 -2.25 0.64
C LEU A 79 -18.21 -1.89 -0.13
N ALA A 80 -17.06 -2.25 0.44
CA ALA A 80 -15.77 -1.99 -0.17
C ALA A 80 -15.63 -2.66 -1.55
N VAL A 81 -16.04 -3.91 -1.66
CA VAL A 81 -15.95 -4.68 -2.93
C VAL A 81 -16.83 -4.08 -4.01
N ILE A 82 -18.06 -3.63 -3.64
CA ILE A 82 -18.98 -2.95 -4.58
C ILE A 82 -18.36 -1.62 -5.05
N VAL A 83 -17.86 -0.80 -4.13
CA VAL A 83 -17.22 0.47 -4.45
C VAL A 83 -15.99 0.26 -5.34
N GLY A 84 -15.20 -0.80 -5.10
CA GLY A 84 -14.06 -1.15 -5.93
C GLY A 84 -14.44 -1.58 -7.35
N LEU A 85 -15.48 -2.41 -7.47
CA LEU A 85 -16.04 -2.82 -8.76
C LEU A 85 -16.48 -1.60 -9.58
N VAL A 86 -17.20 -0.67 -8.96
CA VAL A 86 -17.64 0.59 -9.61
C VAL A 86 -16.43 1.43 -10.01
N GLY A 87 -15.45 1.60 -9.13
CA GLY A 87 -14.25 2.41 -9.40
C GLY A 87 -13.45 1.88 -10.59
N VAL A 88 -13.18 0.56 -10.63
CA VAL A 88 -12.47 -0.06 -11.77
C VAL A 88 -13.33 -0.05 -13.03
N GLY A 89 -14.66 -0.19 -12.92
CA GLY A 89 -15.59 -0.05 -14.04
C GLY A 89 -15.56 1.34 -14.68
N ILE A 90 -15.46 2.40 -13.87
CA ILE A 90 -15.29 3.78 -14.35
C ILE A 90 -13.92 3.96 -15.04
N GLN A 91 -12.83 3.39 -14.48
CA GLN A 91 -11.52 3.39 -15.15
C GLN A 91 -11.60 2.69 -16.51
N PHE A 92 -12.27 1.54 -16.60
CA PHE A 92 -12.49 0.83 -17.85
C PHE A 92 -13.26 1.69 -18.88
N LEU A 93 -14.34 2.34 -18.46
CA LEU A 93 -15.13 3.22 -19.32
C LEU A 93 -14.34 4.44 -19.80
N SER A 94 -13.33 4.90 -19.10
CA SER A 94 -12.51 6.05 -19.49
C SER A 94 -11.84 5.87 -20.86
N GLY A 95 -11.55 4.63 -21.25
CA GLY A 95 -10.99 4.30 -22.55
C GLY A 95 -11.98 4.48 -23.70
N TYR A 96 -13.27 4.31 -23.47
CA TYR A 96 -14.33 4.52 -24.46
C TYR A 96 -14.74 5.99 -24.58
N VAL A 97 -14.74 6.69 -23.45
CA VAL A 97 -15.08 8.13 -23.38
C VAL A 97 -13.86 9.01 -23.74
N GLU A 98 -12.66 8.41 -23.86
CA GLU A 98 -11.40 9.08 -24.11
C GLU A 98 -11.12 10.23 -23.14
N SER A 99 -11.50 10.07 -21.87
CA SER A 99 -11.38 11.10 -20.85
C SER A 99 -10.44 10.71 -19.72
N PHE A 100 -9.33 11.43 -19.59
CA PHE A 100 -8.39 11.30 -18.49
C PHE A 100 -9.04 11.60 -17.12
N GLY A 101 -9.93 12.61 -17.07
CA GLY A 101 -10.66 12.95 -15.84
C GLY A 101 -11.54 11.79 -15.34
N VAL A 102 -12.19 11.06 -16.26
CA VAL A 102 -12.98 9.84 -15.91
C VAL A 102 -12.07 8.74 -15.35
N TYR A 103 -10.88 8.55 -15.93
CA TYR A 103 -9.90 7.61 -15.41
C TYR A 103 -9.49 7.94 -13.95
N VAL A 104 -9.13 9.21 -13.69
CA VAL A 104 -8.74 9.69 -12.37
C VAL A 104 -9.88 9.53 -11.35
N LEU A 105 -11.12 9.85 -11.75
CA LEU A 105 -12.31 9.66 -10.92
C LEU A 105 -12.51 8.18 -10.56
N GLY A 106 -12.36 7.29 -11.52
CA GLY A 106 -12.43 5.84 -11.26
C GLY A 106 -11.36 5.36 -10.29
N ALA A 107 -10.12 5.86 -10.42
CA ALA A 107 -9.02 5.57 -9.51
C ALA A 107 -9.30 6.08 -8.08
N PHE A 108 -9.89 7.27 -7.93
CA PHE A 108 -10.29 7.83 -6.65
C PHE A 108 -11.36 6.96 -5.96
N ILE A 109 -12.39 6.54 -6.69
CA ILE A 109 -13.45 5.67 -6.16
C ILE A 109 -12.88 4.29 -5.79
N ALA A 110 -12.00 3.72 -6.60
CA ALA A 110 -11.31 2.47 -6.27
C ALA A 110 -10.47 2.59 -4.99
N GLY A 111 -9.87 3.76 -4.74
CA GLY A 111 -9.13 4.06 -3.52
C GLY A 111 -9.98 3.98 -2.25
N PHE A 112 -11.25 4.39 -2.28
CA PHE A 112 -12.17 4.20 -1.15
C PHE A 112 -12.32 2.71 -0.79
N SER A 113 -12.47 1.86 -1.80
CA SER A 113 -12.52 0.42 -1.62
C SER A 113 -11.26 -0.11 -0.94
N MET A 114 -10.09 0.28 -1.46
CA MET A 114 -8.79 -0.18 -0.93
C MET A 114 -8.59 0.24 0.52
N CYS A 115 -8.98 1.47 0.87
CA CYS A 115 -8.94 1.97 2.25
C CYS A 115 -9.85 1.13 3.17
N MET A 116 -11.12 0.94 2.79
CA MET A 116 -12.06 0.12 3.57
C MET A 116 -11.60 -1.32 3.75
N LEU A 117 -11.05 -1.95 2.71
CA LEU A 117 -10.51 -3.31 2.81
C LEU A 117 -9.32 -3.39 3.75
N ASN A 118 -8.40 -2.42 3.72
CA ASN A 118 -7.24 -2.38 4.61
C ASN A 118 -7.65 -2.25 6.09
N ILE A 119 -8.69 -1.47 6.38
CA ILE A 119 -9.24 -1.34 7.74
C ILE A 119 -9.91 -2.64 8.22
N VAL A 120 -10.39 -3.48 7.30
CA VAL A 120 -10.96 -4.79 7.60
C VAL A 120 -9.88 -5.85 7.82
N VAL A 121 -8.98 -6.04 6.84
CA VAL A 121 -8.12 -7.22 6.79
C VAL A 121 -7.04 -7.22 7.86
N ASN A 122 -6.44 -6.07 8.18
CA ASN A 122 -5.36 -5.97 9.15
C ASN A 122 -5.80 -6.34 10.58
N PRO A 123 -6.82 -5.68 11.18
CA PRO A 123 -7.26 -6.02 12.53
C PRO A 123 -7.94 -7.39 12.60
N MET A 124 -8.63 -7.83 11.52
CA MET A 124 -9.24 -9.16 11.49
C MET A 124 -8.16 -10.24 11.59
N LEU A 125 -7.10 -10.20 10.79
CA LEU A 125 -6.02 -11.19 10.85
C LEU A 125 -5.28 -11.14 12.20
N ASN A 126 -5.08 -9.94 12.76
CA ASN A 126 -4.50 -9.81 14.09
C ASN A 126 -5.35 -10.54 15.16
N THR A 127 -6.66 -10.31 15.14
CA THR A 127 -7.60 -10.92 16.08
C THR A 127 -7.69 -12.45 15.87
N LEU A 128 -7.77 -12.92 14.63
CA LEU A 128 -7.82 -14.35 14.31
C LEU A 128 -6.52 -15.08 14.72
N GLY A 129 -5.39 -14.37 14.72
CA GLY A 129 -4.12 -14.86 15.26
C GLY A 129 -4.03 -14.86 16.78
N GLY A 130 -5.00 -14.28 17.49
CA GLY A 130 -4.99 -14.12 18.94
C GLY A 130 -4.11 -12.98 19.43
N GLY A 131 -3.82 -12.02 18.57
CA GLY A 131 -2.94 -10.88 18.86
C GLY A 131 -1.45 -11.24 18.95
N GLY A 132 -0.64 -10.29 19.39
CA GLY A 132 0.80 -10.48 19.59
C GLY A 132 1.54 -11.04 18.38
N ASN A 133 2.52 -11.92 18.64
CA ASN A 133 3.37 -12.48 17.58
C ASN A 133 2.62 -13.29 16.52
N ARG A 134 1.58 -14.05 16.91
CA ARG A 134 0.77 -14.84 15.96
C ARG A 134 -0.10 -13.96 15.10
N GLY A 135 -0.72 -12.92 15.68
CA GLY A 135 -1.48 -11.93 14.94
C GLY A 135 -0.60 -11.22 13.90
N ASN A 136 0.59 -10.78 14.32
CA ASN A 136 1.57 -10.20 13.41
C ASN A 136 1.99 -11.17 12.30
N GLN A 137 2.21 -12.44 12.64
CA GLN A 137 2.57 -13.49 11.67
C GLN A 137 1.49 -13.66 10.60
N LEU A 138 0.19 -13.68 10.96
CA LEU A 138 -0.91 -13.75 9.98
C LEU A 138 -0.98 -12.49 9.09
N ILE A 139 -0.72 -11.30 9.65
CA ILE A 139 -0.64 -10.07 8.87
C ILE A 139 0.53 -10.15 7.86
N GLN A 140 1.69 -10.69 8.25
CA GLN A 140 2.82 -10.88 7.33
C GLN A 140 2.51 -11.88 6.21
N TRP A 141 1.79 -12.96 6.48
CA TRP A 141 1.29 -13.87 5.44
C TRP A 141 0.31 -13.17 4.49
N GLY A 142 -0.62 -12.37 5.05
CA GLY A 142 -1.49 -11.51 4.24
C GLY A 142 -0.69 -10.53 3.37
N GLY A 143 0.33 -9.90 3.96
CA GLY A 143 1.28 -9.05 3.24
C GLY A 143 2.04 -9.77 2.12
N SER A 144 2.31 -11.07 2.27
CA SER A 144 2.90 -11.88 1.20
C SER A 144 1.92 -12.07 0.04
N CYS A 145 0.63 -12.34 0.32
CA CYS A 145 -0.41 -12.39 -0.71
C CYS A 145 -0.58 -11.02 -1.40
N ASN A 146 -0.48 -9.93 -0.65
CA ASN A 146 -0.46 -8.57 -1.18
C ASN A 146 0.71 -8.37 -2.16
N SER A 147 1.93 -8.79 -1.81
CA SER A 147 3.09 -8.69 -2.71
C SER A 147 2.93 -9.51 -4.00
N ILE A 148 2.27 -10.67 -3.95
CA ILE A 148 1.96 -11.46 -5.14
C ILE A 148 1.03 -10.65 -6.08
N GLY A 149 -0.04 -10.04 -5.55
CA GLY A 149 -0.94 -9.19 -6.32
C GLY A 149 -0.22 -8.00 -6.94
N ALA A 150 0.64 -7.34 -6.16
CA ALA A 150 1.48 -6.23 -6.60
C ALA A 150 2.46 -6.63 -7.72
N THR A 151 3.00 -7.85 -7.68
CA THR A 151 3.92 -8.37 -8.70
C THR A 151 3.19 -8.66 -10.01
N ILE A 152 2.01 -9.28 -9.94
CA ILE A 152 1.27 -9.72 -11.13
C ILE A 152 0.72 -8.54 -11.93
N ALA A 153 0.20 -7.49 -11.26
CA ALA A 153 -0.45 -6.37 -11.93
C ALA A 153 0.45 -5.67 -12.98
N PRO A 154 1.66 -5.20 -12.67
CA PRO A 154 2.53 -4.54 -13.66
C PRO A 154 3.00 -5.49 -14.76
N ILE A 155 3.21 -6.78 -14.45
CA ILE A 155 3.60 -7.79 -15.45
C ILE A 155 2.47 -7.98 -16.47
N LEU A 156 1.22 -8.11 -16.01
CA LEU A 156 0.07 -8.26 -16.90
C LEU A 156 -0.16 -7.02 -17.76
N VAL A 157 -0.09 -5.83 -17.17
CA VAL A 157 -0.21 -4.57 -17.93
C VAL A 157 0.90 -4.48 -18.97
N GLY A 158 2.16 -4.70 -18.59
CA GLY A 158 3.30 -4.65 -19.50
C GLY A 158 3.18 -5.64 -20.65
N TRP A 159 2.71 -6.86 -20.38
CA TRP A 159 2.52 -7.91 -21.41
C TRP A 159 1.39 -7.57 -22.40
N LEU A 160 0.27 -7.02 -21.90
CA LEU A 160 -0.89 -6.68 -22.75
C LEU A 160 -0.66 -5.42 -23.59
N VAL A 161 0.05 -4.44 -23.02
CA VAL A 161 0.41 -3.20 -23.71
C VAL A 161 1.44 -3.46 -24.82
N GLY A 162 2.27 -4.49 -24.66
CA GLY A 162 3.28 -4.89 -25.66
C GLY A 162 4.60 -4.14 -25.53
N GLY A 163 5.50 -4.37 -26.50
CA GLY A 163 6.90 -3.87 -26.47
C GLY A 163 7.08 -2.39 -26.82
N SER A 164 6.03 -1.68 -27.26
CA SER A 164 6.10 -0.28 -27.70
C SER A 164 5.19 0.63 -26.86
N ILE A 165 5.74 1.75 -26.39
CA ILE A 165 4.96 2.79 -25.70
C ILE A 165 3.86 3.35 -26.61
N GLN A 166 4.13 3.47 -27.90
CA GLN A 166 3.19 4.02 -28.89
C GLN A 166 1.89 3.23 -29.00
N ASP A 167 1.92 1.98 -28.62
CA ASP A 167 0.77 1.08 -28.62
C ASP A 167 0.01 1.04 -27.29
N ALA A 168 0.49 1.71 -26.25
CA ALA A 168 -0.11 1.67 -24.92
C ALA A 168 -1.43 2.45 -24.87
N THR A 169 -2.56 1.74 -24.87
CA THR A 169 -3.91 2.31 -24.76
C THR A 169 -4.71 1.64 -23.64
N VAL A 170 -5.72 2.34 -23.12
CA VAL A 170 -6.65 1.78 -22.13
C VAL A 170 -7.38 0.56 -22.71
N ALA A 171 -7.70 0.56 -24.01
CA ALA A 171 -8.32 -0.57 -24.70
C ALA A 171 -7.42 -1.83 -24.66
N LYS A 172 -6.10 -1.70 -24.85
CA LYS A 172 -5.17 -2.83 -24.71
C LYS A 172 -5.02 -3.30 -23.26
N ALA A 173 -5.11 -2.40 -22.29
CA ALA A 173 -5.11 -2.74 -20.86
C ALA A 173 -6.47 -3.22 -20.34
N ALA A 174 -7.54 -3.10 -21.12
CA ALA A 174 -8.92 -3.48 -20.72
C ALA A 174 -9.04 -4.91 -20.13
N PRO A 175 -8.37 -5.96 -20.65
CA PRO A 175 -8.46 -7.31 -20.08
C PRO A 175 -8.04 -7.35 -18.61
N VAL A 176 -7.04 -6.58 -18.17
CA VAL A 176 -6.63 -6.54 -16.75
C VAL A 176 -7.71 -5.90 -15.88
N MET A 177 -8.38 -4.86 -16.38
CA MET A 177 -9.50 -4.23 -15.67
C MET A 177 -10.70 -5.16 -15.55
N ILE A 178 -10.98 -5.94 -16.61
CA ILE A 178 -12.03 -6.98 -16.59
C ILE A 178 -11.69 -8.06 -15.56
N ILE A 179 -10.42 -8.51 -15.50
CA ILE A 179 -9.96 -9.46 -14.48
C ILE A 179 -10.16 -8.85 -13.08
N ALA A 180 -9.79 -7.59 -12.86
CA ALA A 180 -10.01 -6.91 -11.58
C ALA A 180 -11.48 -6.86 -11.19
N MET A 181 -12.37 -6.51 -12.13
CA MET A 181 -13.82 -6.50 -11.91
C MET A 181 -14.37 -7.90 -11.58
N ALA A 182 -13.88 -8.94 -12.27
CA ALA A 182 -14.25 -10.33 -11.99
C ALA A 182 -13.80 -10.77 -10.59
N ILE A 183 -12.58 -10.37 -10.16
CA ILE A 183 -12.08 -10.64 -8.81
C ILE A 183 -12.99 -9.99 -7.77
N PHE A 184 -13.42 -8.74 -7.97
CA PHE A 184 -14.37 -8.07 -7.07
C PHE A 184 -15.72 -8.78 -7.01
N ALA A 185 -16.27 -9.20 -8.16
CA ALA A 185 -17.54 -9.92 -8.20
C ALA A 185 -17.45 -11.28 -7.47
N ILE A 186 -16.37 -12.03 -7.67
CA ILE A 186 -16.12 -13.29 -6.97
C ILE A 186 -15.95 -13.02 -5.46
N ALA A 187 -15.16 -12.02 -5.08
CA ALA A 187 -14.97 -11.65 -3.67
C ALA A 187 -16.29 -11.28 -2.99
N PHE A 188 -17.19 -10.57 -3.68
CA PHE A 188 -18.52 -10.25 -3.16
C PHE A 188 -19.30 -11.52 -2.80
N VAL A 189 -19.38 -12.48 -3.71
CA VAL A 189 -20.10 -13.75 -3.49
C VAL A 189 -19.44 -14.54 -2.34
N VAL A 190 -18.13 -14.65 -2.33
CA VAL A 190 -17.40 -15.37 -1.28
C VAL A 190 -17.59 -14.75 0.10
N ILE A 191 -17.52 -13.42 0.22
CA ILE A 191 -17.78 -12.71 1.48
C ILE A 191 -19.22 -12.91 1.94
N LEU A 192 -20.17 -12.84 1.00
CA LEU A 192 -21.60 -13.04 1.31
C LEU A 192 -21.86 -14.40 1.94
N LEU A 193 -21.21 -15.45 1.40
CA LEU A 193 -21.35 -16.85 1.87
C LEU A 193 -20.52 -17.16 3.11
N THR A 194 -19.48 -16.35 3.42
CA THR A 194 -18.60 -16.60 4.56
C THR A 194 -19.15 -15.97 5.84
N ASN A 195 -19.11 -16.73 6.94
CA ASN A 195 -19.40 -16.21 8.27
C ASN A 195 -18.16 -15.49 8.83
N ILE A 196 -18.15 -14.16 8.72
CA ILE A 196 -17.06 -13.31 9.24
C ILE A 196 -17.41 -12.90 10.67
N PRO A 197 -16.55 -13.14 11.67
CA PRO A 197 -16.77 -12.71 13.04
C PRO A 197 -16.71 -11.17 13.16
N GLU A 198 -17.38 -10.63 14.18
CA GLU A 198 -17.54 -9.18 14.37
C GLU A 198 -16.94 -8.72 15.73
N PRO A 199 -15.61 -8.91 15.96
CA PRO A 199 -15.01 -8.74 17.29
C PRO A 199 -15.00 -7.29 17.79
N HIS A 200 -15.08 -6.31 16.89
CA HIS A 200 -14.97 -4.88 17.24
C HIS A 200 -16.22 -4.08 16.89
N MET A 201 -17.32 -4.77 16.60
CA MET A 201 -18.60 -4.08 16.33
C MET A 201 -19.17 -3.52 17.63
N GLU A 202 -19.76 -2.33 17.55
CA GLU A 202 -20.44 -1.63 18.63
C GLU A 202 -21.49 -2.54 19.31
N THR A 203 -21.43 -2.65 20.64
CA THR A 203 -22.43 -3.41 21.41
C THR A 203 -23.78 -2.70 21.45
N ALA A 204 -24.85 -3.41 21.81
CA ALA A 204 -26.16 -2.82 21.91
C ALA A 204 -26.20 -1.68 22.97
N GLU A 205 -25.43 -1.83 24.07
CA GLU A 205 -25.28 -0.84 25.12
C GLU A 205 -24.54 0.41 24.65
N GLU A 206 -23.40 0.24 23.97
CA GLU A 206 -22.65 1.34 23.39
C GLU A 206 -23.47 2.11 22.36
N LYS A 207 -24.25 1.40 21.54
CA LYS A 207 -25.16 2.00 20.57
C LYS A 207 -26.27 2.81 21.28
N ALA A 208 -26.87 2.28 22.34
CA ALA A 208 -27.86 2.99 23.11
C ALA A 208 -27.30 4.25 23.81
N ALA A 209 -26.12 4.15 24.41
CA ALA A 209 -25.41 5.29 25.02
C ALA A 209 -25.09 6.38 23.99
N ARG A 210 -24.65 6.00 22.79
CA ARG A 210 -24.37 6.92 21.68
C ARG A 210 -25.63 7.64 21.20
N LEU A 211 -26.76 6.92 21.06
CA LEU A 211 -28.04 7.49 20.63
C LEU A 211 -28.64 8.41 21.69
N ALA A 212 -28.39 8.11 22.97
CA ALA A 212 -28.84 8.95 24.11
C ALA A 212 -27.93 10.21 24.31
N GLY A 213 -26.86 10.36 23.54
CA GLY A 213 -25.93 11.47 23.70
C GLY A 213 -25.01 11.35 24.93
N ASN A 214 -25.05 10.23 25.64
CA ASN A 214 -24.30 9.97 26.88
C ASN A 214 -22.89 9.43 26.66
N VAL A 215 -22.26 9.76 25.50
CA VAL A 215 -20.86 9.37 25.24
C VAL A 215 -19.94 10.32 26.00
N GLN A 216 -19.32 9.85 27.09
CA GLN A 216 -18.23 10.58 27.70
C GLN A 216 -17.09 10.76 26.69
N LYS A 217 -16.80 12.02 26.31
CA LYS A 217 -15.61 12.32 25.49
C LYS A 217 -14.37 12.07 26.34
N ASP A 218 -13.53 11.15 25.91
CA ASP A 218 -12.24 10.93 26.53
C ASP A 218 -11.41 12.23 26.38
N LYS A 219 -10.70 12.59 27.46
CA LYS A 219 -9.83 13.77 27.50
C LYS A 219 -8.62 13.63 26.57
N HIS A 220 -8.23 12.39 26.27
CA HIS A 220 -7.09 12.05 25.45
C HIS A 220 -7.51 11.38 24.14
N SER A 221 -6.65 11.45 23.14
CA SER A 221 -6.82 10.81 21.83
C SER A 221 -5.51 10.11 21.44
N PRO A 222 -5.51 9.26 20.39
CA PRO A 222 -4.26 8.68 19.90
C PRO A 222 -3.18 9.74 19.60
N LEU A 223 -3.58 10.91 19.15
CA LEU A 223 -2.65 12.03 18.83
C LEU A 223 -1.97 12.63 20.07
N SER A 224 -2.48 12.32 21.27
CA SER A 224 -1.83 12.72 22.54
C SER A 224 -0.53 11.94 22.80
N PHE A 225 -0.33 10.81 22.12
CA PHE A 225 0.87 9.99 22.23
C PHE A 225 1.90 10.40 21.16
N ARG A 226 3.04 10.95 21.63
CA ARG A 226 4.11 11.41 20.72
C ARG A 226 4.59 10.34 19.76
N HIS A 227 4.83 9.12 20.24
CA HIS A 227 5.34 8.04 19.40
C HIS A 227 4.33 7.61 18.32
N PHE A 228 3.03 7.70 18.62
CA PHE A 228 1.98 7.46 17.63
C PHE A 228 1.93 8.57 16.58
N LEU A 229 1.94 9.84 17.00
CA LEU A 229 1.94 10.98 16.06
C LEU A 229 3.13 10.90 15.10
N LEU A 230 4.34 10.68 15.63
CA LEU A 230 5.54 10.52 14.80
C LEU A 230 5.49 9.24 13.94
N GLY A 231 4.87 8.18 14.43
CA GLY A 231 4.63 6.95 13.68
C GLY A 231 3.62 7.14 12.54
N ALA A 232 2.58 7.94 12.74
CA ALA A 232 1.64 8.32 11.70
C ALA A 232 2.31 9.14 10.58
N ILE A 233 3.25 10.03 10.92
CA ILE A 233 4.09 10.72 9.94
C ILE A 233 5.06 9.73 9.26
N ALA A 234 5.62 8.78 10.02
CA ALA A 234 6.51 7.76 9.47
C ALA A 234 5.82 6.88 8.43
N ILE A 235 4.55 6.50 8.63
CA ILE A 235 3.81 5.71 7.65
C ILE A 235 3.51 6.52 6.38
N PHE A 236 3.23 7.81 6.50
CA PHE A 236 3.06 8.71 5.37
C PHE A 236 4.31 8.71 4.47
N PHE A 237 5.49 8.88 5.05
CA PHE A 237 6.74 8.83 4.29
C PHE A 237 7.04 7.42 3.77
N TYR A 238 6.82 6.38 4.59
CA TYR A 238 7.09 5.01 4.18
C TYR A 238 6.28 4.59 2.95
N VAL A 239 4.97 4.82 2.94
CA VAL A 239 4.14 4.44 1.78
C VAL A 239 4.54 5.25 0.55
N GLY A 240 4.94 6.50 0.76
CA GLY A 240 5.52 7.34 -0.29
C GLY A 240 6.81 6.77 -0.88
N ILE A 241 7.70 6.24 -0.05
CA ILE A 241 8.93 5.56 -0.46
C ILE A 241 8.60 4.26 -1.21
N GLU A 242 7.75 3.42 -0.62
CA GLU A 242 7.35 2.12 -1.17
C GLU A 242 6.81 2.23 -2.59
N VAL A 243 5.97 3.23 -2.84
CA VAL A 243 5.32 3.47 -4.13
C VAL A 243 6.20 4.32 -5.06
N GLY A 244 6.91 5.31 -4.52
CA GLY A 244 7.71 6.26 -5.28
C GLY A 244 8.92 5.62 -5.95
N ILE A 245 9.61 4.70 -5.26
CA ILE A 245 10.77 3.99 -5.82
C ILE A 245 10.40 3.29 -7.14
N PRO A 246 9.45 2.34 -7.17
CA PRO A 246 9.13 1.59 -8.38
C PRO A 246 8.41 2.44 -9.44
N ASN A 247 7.50 3.34 -9.06
CA ASN A 247 6.74 4.12 -10.02
C ASN A 247 7.64 5.08 -10.84
N THR A 248 8.52 5.82 -10.17
CA THR A 248 9.46 6.72 -10.85
C THR A 248 10.47 5.93 -11.69
N ALA A 249 10.95 4.78 -11.18
CA ALA A 249 11.83 3.89 -11.94
C ALA A 249 11.12 3.35 -13.19
N ASN A 250 9.86 2.93 -13.10
CA ASN A 250 9.10 2.44 -14.24
C ASN A 250 9.04 3.47 -15.37
N VAL A 251 8.62 4.70 -15.03
CA VAL A 251 8.52 5.79 -16.00
C VAL A 251 9.90 6.12 -16.60
N PHE A 252 10.94 6.20 -15.75
CA PHE A 252 12.28 6.54 -16.20
C PHE A 252 12.89 5.48 -17.15
N TYR A 253 12.93 4.23 -16.70
CA TYR A 253 13.55 3.14 -17.47
C TYR A 253 12.75 2.73 -18.69
N SER A 254 11.42 2.91 -18.70
CA SER A 254 10.59 2.69 -19.90
C SER A 254 10.94 3.62 -21.05
N ASN A 255 11.48 4.80 -20.78
CA ASN A 255 11.90 5.79 -21.79
C ASN A 255 13.34 5.60 -22.29
N ILE A 256 14.07 4.59 -21.80
CA ILE A 256 15.40 4.25 -22.31
C ILE A 256 15.24 3.25 -23.46
N ASP A 257 15.65 3.62 -24.68
CA ASP A 257 15.40 2.85 -25.92
C ASP A 257 15.76 1.36 -25.82
N TRP A 258 16.91 1.03 -25.21
CA TRP A 258 17.36 -0.35 -25.09
C TRP A 258 16.76 -1.13 -23.91
N VAL A 259 16.00 -0.49 -23.05
CA VAL A 259 15.24 -1.10 -21.93
C VAL A 259 13.78 -1.31 -22.33
N GLY A 260 13.09 -0.24 -22.65
CA GLY A 260 11.70 -0.22 -23.06
C GLY A 260 10.69 -0.60 -21.95
N PRO A 261 9.39 -0.46 -22.21
CA PRO A 261 8.34 -0.66 -21.19
C PRO A 261 8.23 -2.09 -20.69
N ALA A 262 8.41 -3.09 -21.58
CA ALA A 262 8.27 -4.49 -21.21
C ALA A 262 9.35 -4.95 -20.21
N LEU A 263 10.61 -4.55 -20.44
CA LEU A 263 11.68 -4.88 -19.52
C LEU A 263 11.57 -4.08 -18.23
N ALA A 264 11.26 -2.79 -18.30
CA ALA A 264 11.03 -1.94 -17.14
C ALA A 264 9.90 -2.51 -16.25
N GLY A 265 8.73 -2.81 -16.83
CA GLY A 265 7.61 -3.42 -16.11
C GLY A 265 7.96 -4.75 -15.45
N THR A 266 8.72 -5.62 -16.15
CA THR A 266 9.19 -6.89 -15.59
C THR A 266 10.11 -6.66 -14.38
N MET A 267 11.00 -5.68 -14.45
CA MET A 267 11.91 -5.35 -13.36
C MET A 267 11.18 -4.74 -12.16
N ILE A 268 10.15 -3.93 -12.41
CA ILE A 268 9.30 -3.41 -11.33
C ILE A 268 8.49 -4.55 -10.66
N GLY A 269 8.02 -5.54 -11.43
CA GLY A 269 7.50 -6.79 -10.86
C GLY A 269 8.53 -7.47 -9.96
N GLY A 270 9.81 -7.47 -10.36
CA GLY A 270 10.93 -7.95 -9.55
C GLY A 270 11.13 -7.20 -8.23
N TYR A 271 10.90 -5.89 -8.19
CA TYR A 271 10.90 -5.10 -6.94
C TYR A 271 9.88 -5.66 -5.93
N TRP A 272 8.65 -5.91 -6.39
CA TRP A 272 7.60 -6.47 -5.53
C TRP A 272 7.86 -7.94 -5.15
N LEU A 273 8.52 -8.70 -6.02
CA LEU A 273 9.00 -10.05 -5.69
C LEU A 273 10.10 -10.00 -4.60
N CYS A 274 11.06 -9.09 -4.70
CA CYS A 274 12.04 -8.84 -3.64
C CYS A 274 11.35 -8.46 -2.33
N MET A 275 10.28 -7.66 -2.39
CA MET A 275 9.49 -7.32 -1.21
C MET A 275 8.80 -8.57 -0.63
N LEU A 276 8.25 -9.47 -1.44
CA LEU A 276 7.71 -10.75 -0.98
C LEU A 276 8.76 -11.57 -0.23
N ILE A 277 9.94 -11.74 -0.82
CA ILE A 277 11.05 -12.45 -0.20
C ILE A 277 11.45 -11.80 1.12
N GLY A 278 11.58 -10.47 1.14
CA GLY A 278 11.92 -9.72 2.35
C GLY A 278 10.87 -9.87 3.46
N ARG A 279 9.57 -9.91 3.13
CA ARG A 279 8.48 -10.17 4.10
C ARG A 279 8.55 -11.58 4.69
N LEU A 280 8.83 -12.59 3.87
CA LEU A 280 9.02 -13.97 4.34
C LEU A 280 10.24 -14.11 5.25
N CYS A 281 11.37 -13.51 4.88
CA CYS A 281 12.57 -13.44 5.71
C CYS A 281 12.29 -12.67 7.01
N GLY A 282 11.64 -11.50 6.92
CA GLY A 282 11.29 -10.67 8.06
C GLY A 282 10.36 -11.37 9.05
N ALA A 283 9.39 -12.14 8.56
CA ALA A 283 8.51 -12.95 9.40
C ALA A 283 9.30 -14.03 10.17
N SER A 284 10.32 -14.63 9.54
CA SER A 284 11.18 -15.66 10.15
C SER A 284 12.14 -15.07 11.20
N ILE A 285 12.65 -13.85 10.94
CA ILE A 285 13.63 -13.17 11.81
C ILE A 285 12.91 -12.35 12.90
N GLY A 286 11.67 -11.94 12.68
CA GLY A 286 10.92 -11.02 13.52
C GLY A 286 10.70 -11.47 14.96
N ALA A 287 10.84 -12.78 15.25
CA ALA A 287 10.86 -13.30 16.62
C ALA A 287 12.16 -12.97 17.38
N LYS A 288 13.26 -12.65 16.67
CA LYS A 288 14.59 -12.45 17.24
C LYS A 288 15.09 -11.00 17.14
N VAL A 289 14.54 -10.22 16.21
CA VAL A 289 14.98 -8.84 15.93
C VAL A 289 13.83 -7.88 16.23
N SER A 290 14.09 -6.83 17.00
CA SER A 290 13.06 -5.84 17.35
C SER A 290 12.60 -5.02 16.13
N SER A 291 11.35 -4.58 16.11
CA SER A 291 10.80 -3.69 15.07
C SER A 291 11.65 -2.44 14.87
N LYS A 292 12.21 -1.90 15.96
CA LYS A 292 13.14 -0.76 15.95
C LYS A 292 14.41 -1.07 15.15
N GLN A 293 15.05 -2.20 15.40
CA GLN A 293 16.28 -2.62 14.69
C GLN A 293 15.99 -2.93 13.23
N MET A 294 14.88 -3.62 12.95
CA MET A 294 14.45 -3.89 11.58
C MET A 294 14.30 -2.60 10.79
N LEU A 295 13.54 -1.63 11.30
CA LEU A 295 13.31 -0.35 10.63
C LEU A 295 14.62 0.42 10.43
N LEU A 296 15.49 0.47 11.45
CA LEU A 296 16.75 1.20 11.40
C LEU A 296 17.68 0.65 10.31
N TYR A 297 17.94 -0.66 10.33
CA TYR A 297 18.89 -1.26 9.39
C TYR A 297 18.37 -1.24 7.96
N THR A 298 17.09 -1.54 7.75
CA THR A 298 16.53 -1.56 6.39
C THR A 298 16.44 -0.16 5.80
N ALA A 299 16.10 0.87 6.60
CA ALA A 299 16.10 2.25 6.13
C ALA A 299 17.52 2.75 5.79
N ALA A 300 18.52 2.42 6.61
CA ALA A 300 19.92 2.79 6.35
C ALA A 300 20.45 2.13 5.06
N VAL A 301 20.18 0.84 4.86
CA VAL A 301 20.58 0.11 3.64
C VAL A 301 19.86 0.65 2.40
N ALA A 302 18.57 0.98 2.52
CA ALA A 302 17.82 1.60 1.42
C ALA A 302 18.40 2.96 1.01
N ILE A 303 18.86 3.78 1.96
CA ILE A 303 19.58 5.03 1.66
C ILE A 303 20.83 4.74 0.83
N ILE A 304 21.64 3.75 1.22
CA ILE A 304 22.85 3.36 0.49
C ILE A 304 22.51 2.95 -0.95
N PHE A 305 21.47 2.12 -1.14
CA PHE A 305 21.05 1.69 -2.48
C PHE A 305 20.56 2.86 -3.33
N LEU A 306 19.79 3.80 -2.78
CA LEU A 306 19.37 4.98 -3.53
C LEU A 306 20.55 5.93 -3.85
N LEU A 307 21.53 6.05 -2.97
CA LEU A 307 22.79 6.76 -3.29
C LEU A 307 23.51 6.09 -4.45
N CYS A 308 23.58 4.75 -4.48
CA CYS A 308 24.12 4.02 -5.63
C CYS A 308 23.35 4.35 -6.92
N VAL A 309 22.01 4.42 -6.87
CA VAL A 309 21.19 4.81 -8.05
C VAL A 309 21.54 6.21 -8.53
N ILE A 310 21.79 7.16 -7.61
CA ILE A 310 22.08 8.56 -7.96
C ILE A 310 23.49 8.73 -8.55
N PHE A 311 24.48 8.03 -8.00
CA PHE A 311 25.89 8.26 -8.35
C PHE A 311 26.43 7.31 -9.43
N ILE A 312 25.78 6.17 -9.68
CA ILE A 312 26.19 5.26 -10.76
C ILE A 312 25.69 5.80 -12.09
N PRO A 313 26.56 5.92 -13.10
CA PRO A 313 26.17 6.40 -14.42
C PRO A 313 25.05 5.54 -15.03
N GLU A 314 24.08 6.17 -15.68
CA GLU A 314 22.96 5.50 -16.37
C GLU A 314 23.43 4.54 -17.48
N THR A 315 24.63 4.78 -18.02
CA THR A 315 25.28 3.94 -19.03
C THR A 315 25.89 2.66 -18.46
N ALA A 316 26.04 2.55 -17.12
CA ALA A 316 26.58 1.36 -16.48
C ALA A 316 25.62 0.18 -16.67
N LYS A 317 26.13 -0.90 -17.26
CA LYS A 317 25.36 -2.09 -17.64
C LYS A 317 25.87 -3.32 -16.91
N ILE A 318 24.96 -4.21 -16.58
CA ILE A 318 25.27 -5.54 -16.02
C ILE A 318 24.43 -6.59 -16.75
N THR A 319 25.00 -7.76 -17.00
CA THR A 319 24.26 -8.88 -17.59
C THR A 319 23.85 -9.84 -16.50
N LEU A 320 22.53 -9.96 -16.28
CA LEU A 320 21.93 -10.88 -15.33
C LEU A 320 20.89 -11.74 -16.04
N PHE A 321 20.91 -13.06 -15.81
CA PHE A 321 19.98 -14.02 -16.42
C PHE A 321 19.88 -13.90 -17.95
N GLY A 322 21.01 -13.61 -18.63
CA GLY A 322 21.07 -13.45 -20.08
C GLY A 322 20.47 -12.12 -20.61
N LYS A 323 20.09 -11.19 -19.75
CA LYS A 323 19.60 -9.86 -20.12
C LYS A 323 20.56 -8.78 -19.63
N THR A 324 20.80 -7.78 -20.47
CA THR A 324 21.56 -6.59 -20.10
C THR A 324 20.65 -5.58 -19.42
N LEU A 325 21.03 -5.14 -18.21
CA LEU A 325 20.26 -4.26 -17.36
C LEU A 325 21.09 -3.04 -16.95
N PRO A 326 20.47 -1.87 -16.72
CA PRO A 326 21.13 -0.77 -16.03
C PRO A 326 21.48 -1.17 -14.60
N VAL A 327 22.69 -0.86 -14.14
CA VAL A 327 23.12 -1.18 -12.77
C VAL A 327 22.23 -0.50 -11.73
N GLY A 328 21.82 0.75 -11.97
CA GLY A 328 20.90 1.47 -11.10
C GLY A 328 19.58 0.73 -10.87
N LEU A 329 19.06 0.05 -11.90
CA LEU A 329 17.81 -0.72 -11.79
C LEU A 329 17.95 -1.91 -10.83
N VAL A 330 19.14 -2.52 -10.74
CA VAL A 330 19.38 -3.61 -9.76
C VAL A 330 19.28 -3.09 -8.34
N PHE A 331 19.81 -1.90 -8.02
CA PHE A 331 19.67 -1.30 -6.70
C PHE A 331 18.21 -0.91 -6.39
N ILE A 332 17.43 -0.48 -7.38
CA ILE A 332 15.98 -0.29 -7.25
C ILE A 332 15.29 -1.58 -6.83
N LEU A 333 15.59 -2.71 -7.47
CA LEU A 333 15.05 -4.03 -7.09
C LEU A 333 15.39 -4.39 -5.65
N LEU A 334 16.65 -4.19 -5.25
CA LEU A 334 17.11 -4.50 -3.89
C LEU A 334 16.45 -3.61 -2.82
N CYS A 335 16.02 -2.39 -3.18
CA CYS A 335 15.21 -1.57 -2.27
C CYS A 335 13.90 -2.26 -1.87
N GLY A 336 13.34 -3.14 -2.71
CA GLY A 336 12.16 -3.94 -2.36
C GLY A 336 12.38 -4.84 -1.14
N LEU A 337 13.58 -5.42 -0.99
CA LEU A 337 13.93 -6.17 0.23
C LEU A 337 13.92 -5.26 1.46
N CYS A 338 14.44 -4.04 1.33
CA CYS A 338 14.52 -3.09 2.44
C CYS A 338 13.13 -2.60 2.88
N THR A 339 12.28 -2.22 1.92
CA THR A 339 10.93 -1.68 2.21
C THR A 339 9.99 -2.75 2.77
N SER A 340 10.25 -4.03 2.55
CA SER A 340 9.38 -5.16 2.86
C SER A 340 8.90 -5.23 4.32
N VAL A 341 9.75 -4.94 5.29
CA VAL A 341 9.46 -5.08 6.73
C VAL A 341 9.08 -3.76 7.41
N MET A 342 9.23 -2.64 6.72
CA MET A 342 9.07 -1.31 7.33
C MET A 342 7.63 -1.03 7.76
N TRP A 343 6.61 -1.44 6.97
CA TRP A 343 5.20 -1.27 7.34
C TRP A 343 4.89 -1.86 8.71
N GLY A 344 5.17 -3.15 8.90
CA GLY A 344 4.89 -3.84 10.16
C GLY A 344 5.69 -3.26 11.32
N ALA A 345 6.95 -2.89 11.07
CA ALA A 345 7.81 -2.29 12.09
C ALA A 345 7.28 -0.92 12.53
N ILE A 346 6.88 -0.03 11.61
CA ILE A 346 6.33 1.30 11.92
C ILE A 346 5.00 1.14 12.65
N PHE A 347 4.10 0.27 12.17
CA PHE A 347 2.80 0.05 12.80
C PHE A 347 2.96 -0.45 14.24
N ASN A 348 3.77 -1.49 14.46
CA ASN A 348 3.99 -2.02 15.81
C ASN A 348 4.55 -0.96 16.77
N LEU A 349 5.53 -0.18 16.33
CA LEU A 349 6.11 0.90 17.15
C LEU A 349 5.12 2.03 17.41
N ALA A 350 4.23 2.33 16.45
CA ALA A 350 3.25 3.40 16.59
C ALA A 350 2.12 3.05 17.54
N VAL A 351 1.66 1.79 17.57
CA VAL A 351 0.52 1.36 18.39
C VAL A 351 0.94 0.78 19.75
N GLU A 352 2.24 0.70 20.02
CA GLU A 352 2.75 0.13 21.27
C GLU A 352 2.24 0.91 22.49
N GLY A 353 1.54 0.24 23.41
CA GLY A 353 1.04 0.82 24.65
C GLY A 353 -0.12 1.80 24.49
N LEU A 354 -0.88 1.77 23.39
CA LEU A 354 -2.05 2.63 23.19
C LEU A 354 -3.33 2.09 23.85
N GLY A 355 -3.41 0.81 24.22
CA GLY A 355 -4.59 0.20 24.85
C GLY A 355 -5.88 0.52 24.10
N LYS A 356 -6.88 1.10 24.79
CA LYS A 356 -8.20 1.48 24.24
C LYS A 356 -8.13 2.45 23.04
N TYR A 357 -7.03 3.17 22.87
CA TYR A 357 -6.83 4.10 21.74
C TYR A 357 -6.34 3.42 20.46
N THR A 358 -6.03 2.11 20.48
CA THR A 358 -5.50 1.39 19.30
C THR A 358 -6.49 1.38 18.12
N ALA A 359 -7.78 1.19 18.37
CA ALA A 359 -8.79 1.16 17.31
C ALA A 359 -8.93 2.52 16.59
N PRO A 360 -9.14 3.67 17.29
CA PRO A 360 -9.15 4.97 16.61
C PRO A 360 -7.79 5.35 16.02
N ALA A 361 -6.68 4.90 16.61
CA ALA A 361 -5.34 5.08 16.06
C ALA A 361 -5.20 4.44 14.67
N SER A 362 -5.76 3.24 14.47
CA SER A 362 -5.73 2.55 13.18
C SER A 362 -6.41 3.34 12.06
N GLY A 363 -7.54 4.03 12.35
CA GLY A 363 -8.21 4.90 11.38
C GLY A 363 -7.34 6.10 10.97
N ILE A 364 -6.73 6.78 11.96
CA ILE A 364 -5.80 7.90 11.72
C ILE A 364 -4.59 7.42 10.94
N PHE A 365 -4.03 6.27 11.29
CA PHE A 365 -2.88 5.67 10.61
C PHE A 365 -3.21 5.41 9.13
N MET A 366 -4.38 4.85 8.82
CA MET A 366 -4.83 4.62 7.44
C MET A 366 -5.06 5.92 6.67
N THR A 367 -5.47 7.01 7.33
CA THR A 367 -5.57 8.33 6.70
C THR A 367 -4.21 8.79 6.16
N LEU A 368 -3.13 8.56 6.90
CA LEU A 368 -1.76 8.97 6.52
C LEU A 368 -1.14 8.07 5.42
N VAL A 369 -1.77 6.95 5.05
CA VAL A 369 -1.38 6.14 3.87
C VAL A 369 -1.47 6.93 2.57
N CYS A 370 -2.18 8.06 2.54
CA CYS A 370 -2.20 8.98 1.41
C CYS A 370 -0.80 9.48 0.96
N GLY A 371 0.23 9.33 1.81
CA GLY A 371 1.63 9.55 1.42
C GLY A 371 2.06 8.78 0.18
N GLY A 372 1.48 7.57 -0.06
CA GLY A 372 1.72 6.77 -1.25
C GLY A 372 1.29 7.40 -2.58
N GLY A 373 0.44 8.40 -2.54
CA GLY A 373 0.09 9.20 -3.72
C GLY A 373 0.87 10.54 -3.75
N ILE A 374 0.92 11.22 -2.61
CA ILE A 374 1.49 12.57 -2.51
C ILE A 374 3.00 12.56 -2.79
N ILE A 375 3.75 11.69 -2.15
CA ILE A 375 5.22 11.64 -2.29
C ILE A 375 5.65 11.28 -3.73
N PRO A 376 5.10 10.24 -4.39
CA PRO A 376 5.45 9.94 -5.78
C PRO A 376 5.05 11.07 -6.74
N PHE A 377 3.94 11.75 -6.50
CA PHE A 377 3.54 12.91 -7.28
C PHE A 377 4.56 14.05 -7.16
N VAL A 378 4.94 14.43 -5.93
CA VAL A 378 5.96 15.45 -5.67
C VAL A 378 7.32 15.03 -6.22
N GLN A 379 7.69 13.75 -6.09
CA GLN A 379 8.91 13.19 -6.66
C GLN A 379 8.96 13.38 -8.18
N ASN A 380 7.86 13.12 -8.88
CA ASN A 380 7.81 13.27 -10.33
C ASN A 380 7.70 14.73 -10.78
N LEU A 381 7.13 15.65 -9.97
CA LEU A 381 7.26 17.09 -10.20
C LEU A 381 8.74 17.55 -10.13
N ILE A 382 9.50 17.00 -9.19
CA ILE A 382 10.95 17.24 -9.11
C ILE A 382 11.65 16.61 -10.34
N ALA A 383 11.27 15.37 -10.70
CA ALA A 383 11.82 14.67 -11.86
C ALA A 383 11.61 15.41 -13.18
N ASP A 384 10.48 16.09 -13.36
CA ASP A 384 10.20 16.93 -14.53
C ASP A 384 11.15 18.14 -14.64
N LYS A 385 11.70 18.62 -13.50
CA LYS A 385 12.58 19.80 -13.44
C LYS A 385 14.08 19.45 -13.47
N VAL A 386 14.49 18.46 -12.68
CA VAL A 386 15.92 18.16 -12.44
C VAL A 386 16.32 16.75 -12.88
N GLY A 387 15.41 15.97 -13.43
CA GLY A 387 15.64 14.59 -13.88
C GLY A 387 15.20 13.53 -12.87
N SER A 388 14.84 12.36 -13.40
CA SER A 388 14.25 11.26 -12.61
C SER A 388 15.21 10.73 -11.54
N VAL A 389 16.49 10.57 -11.88
CA VAL A 389 17.52 10.06 -10.95
C VAL A 389 17.71 11.01 -9.77
N GLN A 390 17.76 12.32 -10.02
CA GLN A 390 17.93 13.34 -8.98
C GLN A 390 16.71 13.45 -8.06
N SER A 391 15.52 13.07 -8.52
CA SER A 391 14.31 13.07 -7.69
C SER A 391 14.37 12.10 -6.50
N TYR A 392 15.25 11.11 -6.53
CA TYR A 392 15.44 10.16 -5.42
C TYR A 392 15.99 10.80 -4.14
N TRP A 393 16.57 12.02 -4.21
CA TRP A 393 16.95 12.78 -3.02
C TRP A 393 15.76 13.04 -2.07
N LEU A 394 14.56 13.23 -2.62
CA LEU A 394 13.34 13.34 -1.81
C LEU A 394 13.11 12.09 -0.98
N LEU A 395 13.25 10.90 -1.60
CA LEU A 395 13.03 9.64 -0.90
C LEU A 395 14.12 9.34 0.14
N ILE A 396 15.36 9.78 -0.12
CA ILE A 396 16.44 9.72 0.88
C ILE A 396 16.11 10.58 2.10
N ALA A 397 15.56 11.78 1.90
CA ALA A 397 15.10 12.61 3.01
C ALA A 397 13.98 11.94 3.82
N CYS A 398 13.02 11.29 3.13
CA CYS A 398 11.96 10.51 3.79
C CYS A 398 12.54 9.31 4.57
N LEU A 399 13.52 8.58 4.01
CA LEU A 399 14.21 7.47 4.70
C LEU A 399 14.98 7.95 5.93
N ALA A 400 15.63 9.12 5.86
CA ALA A 400 16.31 9.72 6.99
C ALA A 400 15.34 10.02 8.15
N TYR A 401 14.10 10.43 7.83
CA TYR A 401 13.06 10.55 8.86
C TYR A 401 12.70 9.19 9.49
N LEU A 402 12.63 8.10 8.71
CA LEU A 402 12.38 6.76 9.25
C LEU A 402 13.51 6.30 10.19
N VAL A 403 14.76 6.62 9.86
CA VAL A 403 15.92 6.39 10.75
C VAL A 403 15.75 7.17 12.06
N TYR A 404 15.40 8.46 11.98
CA TYR A 404 15.11 9.28 13.16
C TYR A 404 13.97 8.68 14.00
N TYR A 405 12.88 8.27 13.36
CA TYR A 405 11.75 7.64 14.04
C TYR A 405 12.18 6.34 14.76
N ALA A 406 12.92 5.47 14.09
CA ALA A 406 13.45 4.25 14.69
C ALA A 406 14.33 4.53 15.91
N VAL A 407 15.24 5.52 15.84
CA VAL A 407 16.22 5.80 16.91
C VAL A 407 15.59 6.47 18.11
N SER A 408 14.76 7.50 17.88
CA SER A 408 14.27 8.41 18.92
C SER A 408 12.75 8.59 18.95
N GLY A 409 12.11 8.72 17.78
CA GLY A 409 10.70 9.07 17.68
C GLY A 409 9.73 7.99 18.18
N SER A 410 10.11 6.73 18.12
CA SER A 410 9.29 5.57 18.52
C SER A 410 9.20 5.34 20.03
N LYS A 411 9.94 6.09 20.84
CA LYS A 411 9.91 5.94 22.31
C LYS A 411 8.57 6.43 22.87
N ASN A 412 7.85 5.56 23.60
CA ASN A 412 6.68 5.98 24.36
C ASN A 412 7.11 6.80 25.59
N VAL A 413 6.86 8.10 25.54
CA VAL A 413 7.16 9.07 26.61
C VAL A 413 5.90 9.49 27.39
N ASN A 414 4.70 9.09 26.95
CA ASN A 414 3.41 9.48 27.51
C ASN A 414 2.82 8.35 28.36
N LYS A 415 3.59 7.83 29.33
CA LYS A 415 3.21 6.71 30.20
C LYS A 415 2.19 7.08 31.28
N ASP A 416 1.95 8.36 31.48
CA ASP A 416 1.02 8.97 32.42
C ASP A 416 -0.44 8.97 31.90
N ILE A 417 -0.66 8.71 30.61
CA ILE A 417 -2.00 8.66 30.02
C ILE A 417 -2.62 7.28 30.29
N PRO A 418 -3.82 7.20 30.93
CA PRO A 418 -4.49 5.94 31.20
C PRO A 418 -4.97 5.28 29.89
N VAL A 419 -4.60 4.04 29.68
CA VAL A 419 -4.86 3.27 28.45
C VAL A 419 -5.84 2.12 28.64
N GLU A 420 -6.31 1.93 29.88
CA GLU A 420 -7.35 0.95 30.26
C GLU A 420 -8.75 1.48 29.98
#